data_e6967c50d109f5aa013b3615a2ec0446
#
_entry.id   e6967c50d109f5aa013b3615a2ec0446
#
_cell.length_a   1.000
_cell.length_b   1.000
_cell.length_c   1.000
_cell.angle_alpha   90.00
_cell.angle_beta   90.00
_cell.angle_gamma   90.00
#
_symmetry.space_group_name_H-M   'P 1'
#
loop_
_entity.id
_entity.type
_entity.pdbx_description
1 polymer ?
#
loop_
_entity_poly.entity_id
_entity_poly.type
_entity_poly.pdbx_seq_one_letter_code
_entity_poly.pdbx_strand_id
1 'polypeptide(L)'
;MGSESVLFRNGFRYRRAEASGLPSALRVEGLQYTYPGLLLTVLLIGIGAFGYFLMSSLVGAFLPVELEKMGASNTFIGIFITSIPYVLNMIITPVVSFQSDRLRTRLGRRMPYILCSAPFVTLFLILIGWTPAFCAGAEWMPQWLPRILLGMLSVGYQIFFLIVGSIIYYLFPDVIPERFIGRFMALFSLTGSLAGFIFSR
;
A
#
# COMPACT_ATOMS: atom_id res chain seq x y z
N MET A 1 29.09 15.96 32.70
CA MET A 1 30.00 15.20 31.83
C MET A 1 29.45 13.79 31.69
N GLY A 2 28.86 13.48 30.60
CA GLY A 2 28.28 12.19 30.28
C GLY A 2 28.00 12.17 28.79
N SER A 3 28.98 11.64 28.03
CA SER A 3 28.86 11.42 26.60
C SER A 3 27.88 10.29 26.35
N GLU A 4 26.65 10.59 26.04
CA GLU A 4 25.71 9.58 25.59
C GLU A 4 25.93 9.26 24.11
N SER A 5 26.29 8.00 23.93
CA SER A 5 26.55 7.30 22.70
C SER A 5 25.47 7.55 21.63
N VAL A 6 25.92 8.08 20.52
CA VAL A 6 25.16 8.22 19.28
C VAL A 6 24.95 6.82 18.71
N LEU A 7 23.74 6.30 18.81
CA LEU A 7 23.35 5.07 18.12
C LEU A 7 23.16 5.36 16.64
N PHE A 8 24.14 5.00 15.84
CA PHE A 8 24.03 4.93 14.38
C PHE A 8 23.16 3.74 14.00
N ARG A 9 22.02 4.00 13.39
CA ARG A 9 21.27 2.96 12.70
C ARG A 9 20.74 3.53 11.39
N ASN A 10 21.21 2.99 10.29
CA ASN A 10 20.75 3.24 8.90
C ASN A 10 20.93 4.67 8.36
N GLY A 11 22.07 5.31 8.59
CA GLY A 11 22.43 6.58 7.95
C GLY A 11 21.69 7.84 8.45
N PHE A 12 20.75 7.70 9.36
CA PHE A 12 20.05 8.82 9.98
C PHE A 12 20.64 9.14 11.35
N ARG A 13 21.17 10.36 11.51
CA ARG A 13 21.66 10.85 12.81
C ARG A 13 20.48 11.23 13.70
N TYR A 14 20.19 10.42 14.70
CA TYR A 14 19.35 10.84 15.85
C TYR A 14 20.15 11.82 16.70
N ARG A 15 19.87 13.11 16.62
CA ARG A 15 20.38 14.11 17.54
C ARG A 15 19.30 14.50 18.52
N ARG A 16 19.59 14.41 19.82
CA ARG A 16 18.69 14.91 20.87
C ARG A 16 18.35 16.39 20.65
N ALA A 17 17.08 16.73 20.77
CA ALA A 17 16.44 17.94 20.22
C ALA A 17 16.81 19.29 20.87
N GLU A 18 17.79 19.35 21.78
CA GLU A 18 18.00 20.54 22.62
C GLU A 18 19.09 21.51 22.13
N ALA A 19 19.86 21.19 21.12
CA ALA A 19 21.08 21.96 20.79
C ALA A 19 21.15 22.58 19.39
N SER A 20 20.14 22.50 18.54
CA SER A 20 20.25 23.09 17.22
C SER A 20 19.12 24.07 16.93
N GLY A 21 19.48 25.33 16.60
CA GLY A 21 18.57 26.41 16.20
C GLY A 21 17.88 26.17 14.83
N LEU A 22 17.54 24.93 14.51
CA LEU A 22 16.75 24.59 13.32
C LEU A 22 15.27 24.96 13.55
N PRO A 23 14.60 25.50 12.53
CA PRO A 23 13.21 25.91 12.62
C PRO A 23 12.33 24.72 13.04
N SER A 24 11.44 24.97 14.01
CA SER A 24 10.47 23.99 14.56
C SER A 24 9.61 23.29 13.47
N ALA A 25 9.54 23.89 12.30
CA ALA A 25 8.81 23.40 11.12
C ALA A 25 9.34 22.08 10.52
N LEU A 26 10.56 21.63 10.91
CA LEU A 26 11.20 20.42 10.39
C LEU A 26 11.31 19.31 11.46
N ARG A 27 10.52 19.40 12.52
CA ARG A 27 10.50 18.41 13.61
C ARG A 27 9.23 17.58 13.57
N VAL A 28 9.37 16.25 13.60
CA VAL A 28 8.27 15.30 13.77
C VAL A 28 8.68 14.27 14.82
N GLU A 29 7.96 14.16 15.92
CA GLU A 29 8.15 13.16 16.99
C GLU A 29 9.62 12.81 17.32
N GLY A 30 10.52 13.82 17.42
CA GLY A 30 11.95 13.60 17.72
C GLY A 30 12.85 13.39 16.50
N LEU A 31 12.32 13.34 15.29
CA LEU A 31 13.08 13.36 14.04
C LEU A 31 13.35 14.79 13.62
N GLN A 32 14.62 15.08 13.30
CA GLN A 32 15.03 16.36 12.70
C GLN A 32 15.41 16.12 11.26
N TYR A 33 14.64 16.74 10.36
CA TYR A 33 14.91 16.65 8.93
C TYR A 33 15.82 17.78 8.47
N THR A 34 16.81 17.41 7.64
CA THR A 34 17.49 18.35 6.76
C THR A 34 16.67 18.46 5.47
N TYR A 35 16.65 19.61 4.81
CA TYR A 35 15.90 19.77 3.54
C TYR A 35 16.14 18.66 2.51
N PRO A 36 17.40 18.24 2.20
CA PRO A 36 17.62 17.11 1.30
C PRO A 36 17.12 15.77 1.85
N GLY A 37 17.19 15.57 3.17
CA GLY A 37 16.65 14.35 3.80
C GLY A 37 15.11 14.29 3.71
N LEU A 38 14.43 15.40 3.91
CA LEU A 38 12.98 15.50 3.73
C LEU A 38 12.58 15.22 2.27
N LEU A 39 13.30 15.82 1.30
CA LEU A 39 13.06 15.59 -0.12
C LEU A 39 13.24 14.11 -0.49
N LEU A 40 14.31 13.47 -0.02
CA LEU A 40 14.55 12.05 -0.26
C LEU A 40 13.44 11.18 0.35
N THR A 41 13.00 11.48 1.56
CA THR A 41 11.89 10.75 2.22
C THR A 41 10.60 10.89 1.43
N VAL A 42 10.26 12.10 0.99
CA VAL A 42 9.07 12.38 0.15
C VAL A 42 9.15 11.64 -1.18
N LEU A 43 10.32 11.61 -1.83
CA LEU A 43 10.51 10.88 -3.08
C LEU A 43 10.36 9.37 -2.90
N LEU A 44 10.97 8.78 -1.87
CA LEU A 44 10.87 7.34 -1.61
C LEU A 44 9.44 6.92 -1.29
N ILE A 45 8.73 7.69 -0.46
CA ILE A 45 7.31 7.43 -0.16
C ILE A 45 6.46 7.63 -1.42
N GLY A 46 6.77 8.65 -2.24
CA GLY A 46 6.09 8.92 -3.51
C GLY A 46 6.22 7.77 -4.50
N ILE A 47 7.42 7.18 -4.65
CA ILE A 47 7.65 6.01 -5.51
C ILE A 47 6.87 4.80 -4.98
N GLY A 48 6.89 4.56 -3.67
CA GLY A 48 6.11 3.48 -3.05
C GLY A 48 4.60 3.66 -3.25
N ALA A 49 4.11 4.89 -3.08
CA ALA A 49 2.72 5.25 -3.34
C ALA A 49 2.32 5.08 -4.81
N PHE A 50 3.18 5.47 -5.73
CA PHE A 50 2.97 5.27 -7.17
C PHE A 50 2.83 3.78 -7.51
N GLY A 51 3.74 2.93 -6.99
CA GLY A 51 3.64 1.48 -7.15
C GLY A 51 2.33 0.91 -6.58
N TYR A 52 1.90 1.38 -5.41
CA TYR A 52 0.63 1.00 -4.81
C TYR A 52 -0.57 1.36 -5.72
N PHE A 53 -0.61 2.59 -6.26
CA PHE A 53 -1.69 3.01 -7.16
C PHE A 53 -1.63 2.29 -8.51
N LEU A 54 -0.43 1.98 -9.04
CA LEU A 54 -0.29 1.18 -10.26
C LEU A 54 -0.91 -0.20 -10.08
N MET A 55 -0.62 -0.89 -8.97
CA MET A 55 -1.21 -2.20 -8.67
C MET A 55 -2.73 -2.12 -8.55
N SER A 56 -3.25 -1.08 -7.89
CA SER A 56 -4.70 -0.84 -7.77
C SER A 56 -5.37 -0.64 -9.12
N SER A 57 -4.79 0.21 -9.96
CA SER A 57 -5.33 0.55 -11.29
C SER A 57 -5.26 -0.64 -12.24
N LEU A 58 -4.15 -1.40 -12.21
CA LEU A 58 -3.98 -2.60 -13.02
C LEU A 58 -5.05 -3.65 -12.69
N VAL A 59 -5.22 -3.98 -11.42
CA VAL A 59 -6.22 -4.97 -10.99
C VAL A 59 -7.64 -4.47 -11.27
N GLY A 60 -7.90 -3.19 -11.02
CA GLY A 60 -9.20 -2.57 -11.29
C GLY A 60 -9.58 -2.55 -12.77
N ALA A 61 -8.63 -2.42 -13.67
CA ALA A 61 -8.86 -2.47 -15.12
C ALA A 61 -8.90 -3.89 -15.68
N PHE A 62 -7.97 -4.75 -15.24
CA PHE A 62 -7.77 -6.11 -15.78
C PHE A 62 -8.87 -7.08 -15.32
N LEU A 63 -9.19 -7.07 -14.04
CA LEU A 63 -10.04 -8.09 -13.43
C LEU A 63 -11.47 -8.13 -13.98
N PRO A 64 -12.17 -6.97 -14.17
CA PRO A 64 -13.52 -6.97 -14.77
C PRO A 64 -13.51 -7.55 -16.17
N VAL A 65 -12.54 -7.14 -17.00
CA VAL A 65 -12.42 -7.55 -18.40
C VAL A 65 -12.18 -9.06 -18.52
N GLU A 66 -11.31 -9.63 -17.69
CA GLU A 66 -11.04 -11.07 -17.72
C GLU A 66 -12.22 -11.90 -17.21
N LEU A 67 -12.92 -11.44 -16.17
CA LEU A 67 -14.14 -12.11 -15.70
C LEU A 67 -15.26 -12.05 -16.75
N GLU A 68 -15.39 -10.95 -17.48
CA GLU A 68 -16.35 -10.81 -18.56
C GLU A 68 -16.02 -11.75 -19.73
N LYS A 69 -14.76 -11.83 -20.16
CA LYS A 69 -14.30 -12.79 -21.17
C LYS A 69 -14.57 -14.24 -20.79
N MET A 70 -14.47 -14.57 -19.51
CA MET A 70 -14.82 -15.89 -18.98
C MET A 70 -16.34 -16.12 -18.88
N GLY A 71 -17.17 -15.14 -19.28
CA GLY A 71 -18.63 -15.21 -19.23
C GLY A 71 -19.22 -15.09 -17.83
N ALA A 72 -18.56 -14.36 -16.93
CA ALA A 72 -19.12 -14.02 -15.62
C ALA A 72 -20.28 -13.03 -15.78
N SER A 73 -21.32 -13.17 -14.95
CA SER A 73 -22.42 -12.20 -14.95
C SER A 73 -22.00 -10.87 -14.34
N ASN A 74 -22.62 -9.76 -14.76
CA ASN A 74 -22.36 -8.44 -14.18
C ASN A 74 -22.57 -8.40 -12.65
N THR A 75 -23.52 -9.18 -12.16
CA THR A 75 -23.78 -9.33 -10.73
C THR A 75 -22.58 -9.98 -10.02
N PHE A 76 -22.01 -11.04 -10.60
CA PHE A 76 -20.82 -11.70 -10.06
C PHE A 76 -19.63 -10.74 -10.00
N ILE A 77 -19.38 -10.03 -11.10
CA ILE A 77 -18.33 -9.02 -11.21
C ILE A 77 -18.52 -7.94 -10.14
N GLY A 78 -19.71 -7.39 -10.00
CA GLY A 78 -20.03 -6.37 -8.99
C GLY A 78 -19.83 -6.86 -7.56
N ILE A 79 -20.19 -8.12 -7.25
CA ILE A 79 -19.99 -8.69 -5.91
C ILE A 79 -18.49 -8.82 -5.60
N PHE A 80 -17.72 -9.45 -6.46
CA PHE A 80 -16.31 -9.76 -6.18
C PHE A 80 -15.38 -8.54 -6.29
N ILE A 81 -15.66 -7.60 -7.19
CA ILE A 81 -14.80 -6.43 -7.43
C ILE A 81 -15.22 -5.23 -6.59
N THR A 82 -16.51 -5.11 -6.25
CA THR A 82 -17.00 -3.93 -5.54
C THR A 82 -17.48 -4.26 -4.14
N SER A 83 -18.48 -5.13 -3.99
CA SER A 83 -19.15 -5.34 -2.69
C SER A 83 -18.23 -5.97 -1.65
N ILE A 84 -17.56 -7.06 -2.00
CA ILE A 84 -16.64 -7.76 -1.08
C ILE A 84 -15.47 -6.86 -0.64
N PRO A 85 -14.76 -6.15 -1.54
CA PRO A 85 -13.71 -5.21 -1.13
C PRO A 85 -14.19 -4.11 -0.18
N TYR A 86 -15.38 -3.56 -0.36
CA TYR A 86 -15.92 -2.55 0.57
C TYR A 86 -16.21 -3.13 1.96
N VAL A 87 -16.78 -4.33 2.02
CA VAL A 87 -17.02 -5.02 3.30
C VAL A 87 -15.68 -5.35 3.98
N LEU A 88 -14.71 -5.87 3.24
CA LEU A 88 -13.37 -6.13 3.76
C LEU A 88 -12.70 -4.87 4.27
N ASN A 89 -12.80 -3.75 3.55
CA ASN A 89 -12.25 -2.47 3.98
C ASN A 89 -12.86 -1.99 5.31
N MET A 90 -14.17 -2.14 5.47
CA MET A 90 -14.86 -1.78 6.71
C MET A 90 -14.36 -2.57 7.92
N ILE A 91 -13.93 -3.80 7.73
CA ILE A 91 -13.45 -4.69 8.81
C ILE A 91 -11.93 -4.56 8.98
N ILE A 92 -11.16 -4.67 7.89
CA ILE A 92 -9.70 -4.78 7.93
C ILE A 92 -9.07 -3.45 8.36
N THR A 93 -9.55 -2.32 7.83
CA THR A 93 -8.94 -1.01 8.12
C THR A 93 -8.91 -0.67 9.61
N PRO A 94 -10.01 -0.75 10.38
CA PRO A 94 -9.97 -0.48 11.82
C PRO A 94 -9.18 -1.52 12.60
N VAL A 95 -9.22 -2.80 12.20
CA VAL A 95 -8.46 -3.86 12.87
C VAL A 95 -6.96 -3.64 12.69
N VAL A 96 -6.52 -3.36 11.47
CA VAL A 96 -5.10 -3.11 11.16
C VAL A 96 -4.62 -1.84 11.86
N SER A 97 -5.41 -0.77 11.87
CA SER A 97 -5.09 0.47 12.58
C SER A 97 -4.83 0.20 14.06
N PHE A 98 -5.78 -0.46 14.73
CA PHE A 98 -5.68 -0.77 16.16
C PHE A 98 -4.50 -1.70 16.49
N GLN A 99 -4.24 -2.71 15.66
CA GLN A 99 -3.12 -3.63 15.87
C GLN A 99 -1.77 -2.95 15.60
N SER A 100 -1.68 -2.13 14.54
CA SER A 100 -0.43 -1.45 14.17
C SER A 100 0.04 -0.46 15.24
N ASP A 101 -0.87 0.16 15.97
CA ASP A 101 -0.53 1.10 17.05
C ASP A 101 0.00 0.38 18.31
N ARG A 102 -0.37 -0.87 18.51
CA ARG A 102 0.08 -1.70 19.66
C ARG A 102 1.44 -2.37 19.43
N LEU A 103 1.80 -2.65 18.20
CA LEU A 103 3.04 -3.35 17.87
C LEU A 103 4.25 -2.41 18.00
N ARG A 104 5.21 -2.82 18.85
CA ARG A 104 6.50 -2.14 18.99
C ARG A 104 7.60 -3.11 18.57
N THR A 105 8.09 -2.98 17.34
CA THR A 105 9.19 -3.81 16.84
C THR A 105 10.45 -2.97 16.60
N ARG A 106 11.59 -3.66 16.46
CA ARG A 106 12.88 -3.02 16.14
C ARG A 106 12.89 -2.31 14.78
N LEU A 107 11.97 -2.67 13.86
CA LEU A 107 11.79 -2.08 12.53
C LEU A 107 10.80 -0.91 12.52
N GLY A 108 10.22 -0.56 13.68
CA GLY A 108 9.15 0.41 13.81
C GLY A 108 7.78 -0.25 14.00
N ARG A 109 6.74 0.57 14.23
CA ARG A 109 5.39 0.08 14.52
C ARG A 109 4.69 -0.52 13.30
N ARG A 110 4.91 0.04 12.11
CA ARG A 110 4.12 -0.21 10.89
C ARG A 110 4.84 -1.03 9.81
N MET A 111 6.18 -1.00 9.79
CA MET A 111 6.98 -1.69 8.78
C MET A 111 6.78 -3.21 8.72
N PRO A 112 6.60 -3.94 9.85
CA PRO A 112 6.44 -5.40 9.79
C PRO A 112 5.19 -5.84 9.02
N TYR A 113 4.10 -5.06 9.09
CA TYR A 113 2.88 -5.38 8.32
C TYR A 113 3.09 -5.24 6.82
N ILE A 114 3.78 -4.17 6.38
CA ILE A 114 4.10 -3.98 4.95
C ILE A 114 4.99 -5.12 4.46
N LEU A 115 6.06 -5.45 5.22
CA LEU A 115 6.99 -6.53 4.87
C LEU A 115 6.33 -7.91 4.83
N CYS A 116 5.38 -8.17 5.73
CA CYS A 116 4.64 -9.41 5.75
C CYS A 116 3.61 -9.47 4.60
N SER A 117 2.89 -8.37 4.34
CA SER A 117 1.81 -8.35 3.36
C SER A 117 2.31 -8.23 1.91
N ALA A 118 3.44 -7.56 1.66
CA ALA A 118 3.96 -7.33 0.32
C ALA A 118 4.20 -8.63 -0.48
N PRO A 119 4.82 -9.70 0.04
CA PRO A 119 5.01 -10.94 -0.70
C PRO A 119 3.68 -11.62 -1.07
N PHE A 120 2.67 -11.53 -0.18
CA PHE A 120 1.34 -12.07 -0.48
C PHE A 120 0.62 -11.27 -1.56
N VAL A 121 0.68 -9.93 -1.51
CA VAL A 121 0.14 -9.07 -2.57
C VAL A 121 0.75 -9.45 -3.92
N THR A 122 2.08 -9.60 -3.97
CA THR A 122 2.79 -9.97 -5.19
C THR A 122 2.43 -11.37 -5.67
N LEU A 123 2.34 -12.34 -4.76
CA LEU A 123 1.94 -13.71 -5.07
C LEU A 123 0.53 -13.76 -5.68
N PHE A 124 -0.45 -13.12 -5.04
CA PHE A 124 -1.82 -13.08 -5.56
C PHE A 124 -1.91 -12.34 -6.89
N LEU A 125 -1.13 -11.26 -7.08
CA LEU A 125 -1.09 -10.53 -8.34
C LEU A 125 -0.58 -11.42 -9.49
N ILE A 126 0.49 -12.19 -9.25
CA ILE A 126 1.03 -13.16 -10.23
C ILE A 126 0.00 -14.24 -10.52
N LEU A 127 -0.66 -14.79 -9.50
CA LEU A 127 -1.68 -15.81 -9.68
C LEU A 127 -2.89 -15.30 -10.47
N ILE A 128 -3.36 -14.07 -10.20
CA ILE A 128 -4.43 -13.42 -10.95
C ILE A 128 -4.03 -13.28 -12.42
N GLY A 129 -2.81 -12.79 -12.71
CA GLY A 129 -2.34 -12.61 -14.08
C GLY A 129 -2.13 -13.93 -14.83
N TRP A 130 -1.79 -15.01 -14.13
CA TRP A 130 -1.55 -16.31 -14.75
C TRP A 130 -2.79 -17.17 -14.92
N THR A 131 -3.83 -16.94 -14.11
CA THR A 131 -5.08 -17.73 -14.13
C THR A 131 -5.72 -17.81 -15.52
N PRO A 132 -5.87 -16.72 -16.32
CA PRO A 132 -6.46 -16.82 -17.65
C PRO A 132 -5.68 -17.73 -18.60
N ALA A 133 -4.34 -17.61 -18.61
CA ALA A 133 -3.47 -18.40 -19.45
C ALA A 133 -3.50 -19.90 -19.07
N PHE A 134 -3.52 -20.19 -17.77
CA PHE A 134 -3.60 -21.57 -17.27
C PHE A 134 -4.95 -22.22 -17.61
N CYS A 135 -6.04 -21.47 -17.43
CA CYS A 135 -7.39 -21.98 -17.70
C CYS A 135 -7.67 -22.14 -19.21
N ALA A 136 -7.07 -21.31 -20.07
CA ALA A 136 -7.20 -21.43 -21.52
C ALA A 136 -6.62 -22.73 -22.09
N GLY A 137 -5.60 -23.30 -21.41
CA GLY A 137 -4.99 -24.58 -21.77
C GLY A 137 -5.67 -25.81 -21.18
N ALA A 138 -6.64 -25.65 -20.31
CA ALA A 138 -7.25 -26.75 -19.56
C ALA A 138 -8.67 -27.08 -20.08
N GLU A 139 -8.77 -27.74 -21.22
CA GLU A 139 -10.04 -28.14 -21.85
C GLU A 139 -10.95 -29.03 -20.97
N TRP A 140 -10.36 -29.72 -19.98
CA TRP A 140 -11.06 -30.58 -19.02
C TRP A 140 -11.80 -29.82 -17.90
N MET A 141 -11.55 -28.50 -17.79
CA MET A 141 -12.01 -27.67 -16.66
C MET A 141 -13.44 -27.13 -16.93
N PRO A 142 -14.40 -27.32 -16.01
CA PRO A 142 -15.75 -26.77 -16.20
C PRO A 142 -15.69 -25.24 -16.22
N GLN A 143 -16.46 -24.61 -17.11
CA GLN A 143 -16.46 -23.16 -17.37
C GLN A 143 -16.73 -22.27 -16.15
N TRP A 144 -17.34 -22.77 -15.12
CA TRP A 144 -17.60 -22.04 -13.89
C TRP A 144 -16.38 -21.94 -12.96
N LEU A 145 -15.47 -22.92 -13.03
CA LEU A 145 -14.32 -23.01 -12.12
C LEU A 145 -13.29 -21.87 -12.27
N PRO A 146 -12.89 -21.48 -13.50
CA PRO A 146 -11.99 -20.32 -13.68
C PRO A 146 -12.54 -19.03 -13.11
N ARG A 147 -13.85 -18.79 -13.24
CA ARG A 147 -14.51 -17.59 -12.71
C ARG A 147 -14.44 -17.51 -11.20
N ILE A 148 -14.79 -18.63 -10.53
CA ILE A 148 -14.73 -18.69 -9.05
C ILE A 148 -13.27 -18.59 -8.59
N LEU A 149 -12.34 -19.27 -9.25
CA LEU A 149 -10.91 -19.22 -8.91
C LEU A 149 -10.39 -17.77 -8.99
N LEU A 150 -10.66 -17.07 -10.09
CA LEU A 150 -10.22 -15.69 -10.29
C LEU A 150 -10.89 -14.75 -9.26
N GLY A 151 -12.17 -14.96 -8.97
CA GLY A 151 -12.89 -14.22 -7.92
C GLY A 151 -12.29 -14.44 -6.53
N MET A 152 -11.98 -15.68 -6.14
CA MET A 152 -11.37 -15.99 -4.85
C MET A 152 -9.93 -15.44 -4.74
N LEU A 153 -9.14 -15.52 -5.80
CA LEU A 153 -7.81 -14.92 -5.85
C LEU A 153 -7.87 -13.41 -5.71
N SER A 154 -8.87 -12.76 -6.31
CA SER A 154 -9.08 -11.31 -6.17
C SER A 154 -9.42 -10.91 -4.73
N VAL A 155 -10.21 -11.70 -4.02
CA VAL A 155 -10.51 -11.48 -2.60
C VAL A 155 -9.24 -11.62 -1.75
N GLY A 156 -8.45 -12.67 -2.00
CA GLY A 156 -7.16 -12.87 -1.33
C GLY A 156 -6.19 -11.70 -1.55
N TYR A 157 -6.05 -11.26 -2.79
CA TYR A 157 -5.29 -10.06 -3.13
C TYR A 157 -5.78 -8.83 -2.35
N GLN A 158 -7.10 -8.60 -2.34
CA GLN A 158 -7.71 -7.42 -1.74
C GLN A 158 -7.47 -7.35 -0.22
N ILE A 159 -7.48 -8.48 0.50
CA ILE A 159 -7.18 -8.53 1.94
C ILE A 159 -5.80 -7.94 2.22
N PHE A 160 -4.76 -8.47 1.56
CA PHE A 160 -3.39 -8.01 1.79
C PHE A 160 -3.14 -6.62 1.24
N PHE A 161 -3.76 -6.27 0.11
CA PHE A 161 -3.69 -4.94 -0.48
C PHE A 161 -4.28 -3.86 0.44
N LEU A 162 -5.41 -4.12 1.10
CA LEU A 162 -6.03 -3.24 2.07
C LEU A 162 -5.16 -3.04 3.33
N ILE A 163 -4.46 -4.10 3.78
CA ILE A 163 -3.51 -3.98 4.89
C ILE A 163 -2.40 -3.01 4.53
N VAL A 164 -1.79 -3.17 3.36
CA VAL A 164 -0.72 -2.27 2.88
C VAL A 164 -1.23 -0.84 2.73
N GLY A 165 -2.40 -0.66 2.12
CA GLY A 165 -3.02 0.65 1.91
C GLY A 165 -3.30 1.39 3.22
N SER A 166 -3.92 0.70 4.18
CA SER A 166 -4.21 1.28 5.50
C SER A 166 -2.94 1.81 6.16
N ILE A 167 -1.85 1.04 6.11
CA ILE A 167 -0.59 1.42 6.73
C ILE A 167 0.08 2.60 6.00
N ILE A 168 0.04 2.64 4.68
CA ILE A 168 0.58 3.77 3.90
C ILE A 168 -0.10 5.07 4.31
N TYR A 169 -1.43 5.10 4.44
CA TYR A 169 -2.15 6.29 4.86
C TYR A 169 -1.82 6.74 6.28
N TYR A 170 -1.62 5.81 7.21
CA TYR A 170 -1.24 6.13 8.59
C TYR A 170 0.24 6.50 8.74
N LEU A 171 1.09 6.11 7.79
CA LEU A 171 2.52 6.45 7.82
C LEU A 171 2.77 7.95 7.54
N PHE A 172 1.90 8.60 6.78
CA PHE A 172 2.09 10.00 6.37
C PHE A 172 2.18 10.97 7.56
N PRO A 173 1.24 10.97 8.52
CA PRO A 173 1.32 11.84 9.69
C PRO A 173 2.54 11.56 10.58
N ASP A 174 3.01 10.30 10.61
CA ASP A 174 4.14 9.92 11.46
C ASP A 174 5.50 10.39 10.90
N VAL A 175 5.59 10.56 9.57
CA VAL A 175 6.87 10.82 8.90
C VAL A 175 6.95 12.24 8.35
N ILE A 176 5.83 12.86 8.00
CA ILE A 176 5.79 14.16 7.32
C ILE A 176 5.42 15.26 8.31
N PRO A 177 6.21 16.36 8.40
CA PRO A 177 5.86 17.50 9.23
C PRO A 177 4.49 18.07 8.85
N GLU A 178 3.67 18.43 9.85
CA GLU A 178 2.30 18.93 9.67
C GLU A 178 2.18 20.04 8.63
N ARG A 179 3.16 20.94 8.58
CA ARG A 179 3.22 22.06 7.62
C ARG A 179 3.26 21.58 6.14
N PHE A 180 3.78 20.39 5.87
CA PHE A 180 3.96 19.84 4.52
C PHE A 180 2.94 18.76 4.16
N ILE A 181 2.12 18.28 5.11
CA ILE A 181 1.14 17.21 4.91
C ILE A 181 0.20 17.53 3.74
N GLY A 182 -0.35 18.76 3.68
CA GLY A 182 -1.27 19.14 2.60
C GLY A 182 -0.64 19.09 1.20
N ARG A 183 0.60 19.56 1.07
CA ARG A 183 1.34 19.51 -0.21
C ARG A 183 1.69 18.08 -0.60
N PHE A 184 2.02 17.26 0.39
CA PHE A 184 2.31 15.85 0.17
C PHE A 184 1.06 15.08 -0.25
N MET A 185 -0.09 15.33 0.40
CA MET A 185 -1.37 14.72 0.02
C MET A 185 -1.78 15.10 -1.41
N ALA A 186 -1.51 16.34 -1.83
CA ALA A 186 -1.74 16.75 -3.22
C ALA A 186 -0.86 15.99 -4.20
N LEU A 187 0.45 15.83 -3.91
CA LEU A 187 1.36 15.01 -4.72
C LEU A 187 0.92 13.53 -4.75
N PHE A 188 0.52 13.00 -3.61
CA PHE A 188 0.02 11.62 -3.51
C PHE A 188 -1.23 11.41 -4.37
N SER A 189 -2.18 12.34 -4.36
CA SER A 189 -3.38 12.29 -5.22
C SER A 189 -3.03 12.41 -6.70
N LEU A 190 -2.04 13.24 -7.06
CA LEU A 190 -1.54 13.35 -8.43
C LEU A 190 -0.93 12.03 -8.92
N THR A 191 -0.14 11.34 -8.08
CA THR A 191 0.43 10.03 -8.46
C THR A 191 -0.66 8.98 -8.68
N GLY A 192 -1.72 9.00 -7.87
CA GLY A 192 -2.89 8.14 -8.06
C GLY A 192 -3.62 8.42 -9.37
N SER A 193 -3.84 9.69 -9.69
CA SER A 193 -4.48 10.09 -10.95
C SER A 193 -3.64 9.70 -12.17
N LEU A 194 -2.32 9.87 -12.11
CA LEU A 194 -1.40 9.45 -13.17
C LEU A 194 -1.43 7.93 -13.38
N ALA A 195 -1.40 7.16 -12.29
CA ALA A 195 -1.51 5.70 -12.37
C ALA A 195 -2.83 5.26 -13.02
N GLY A 196 -3.96 5.87 -12.63
CA GLY A 196 -5.26 5.61 -13.25
C GLY A 196 -5.30 5.98 -14.73
N PHE A 197 -4.68 7.11 -15.12
CA PHE A 197 -4.62 7.54 -16.53
C PHE A 197 -3.84 6.56 -17.41
N ILE A 198 -2.76 5.97 -16.92
CA ILE A 198 -1.96 4.98 -17.66
C ILE A 198 -2.80 3.76 -18.05
N PHE A 199 -3.68 3.30 -17.17
CA PHE A 199 -4.51 2.10 -17.38
C PHE A 199 -5.92 2.39 -17.93
N SER A 200 -6.31 3.66 -18.10
CA SER A 200 -7.62 4.03 -18.65
C SER A 200 -7.68 3.98 -20.19
N ARG A 201 -6.55 3.66 -20.85
CA ARG A 201 -6.44 3.45 -22.31
C ARG A 201 -6.27 1.98 -22.61
#